data_3e27cb3b335992fa32064573bb1b4576
#
_entry.id   3e27cb3b335992fa32064573bb1b4576
#
_cell.length_a   1.000
_cell.length_b   1.000
_cell.length_c   1.000
_cell.angle_alpha   90.00
_cell.angle_beta   90.00
_cell.angle_gamma   90.00
#
_symmetry.space_group_name_H-M   'P 1'
#
loop_
_entity.id
_entity.type
_entity.pdbx_description
1 polymer ?
#
loop_
_entity_poly.entity_id
_entity_poly.type
_entity_poly.pdbx_seq_one_letter_code
_entity_poly.pdbx_strand_id
1 'polypeptide(L)'
;PSFRDVVFGMSRDEVRQLAVESVRQIRALCAAHPETEWVLEYSPELFSATELDFACEISDAVAEAWGATPARKLILNLPATVEMATPNVYADQIEWMHRHLARRDSIVLSVHPHNDRGCAVAAAELALLAGADRIEGCLFGNGERTGNVDLVTLALNLYTQGIDPGLDFSDIDNVARTVEACTQLPIHPRHPYVGDLVFTAFSGSHQDAIKKGLSARTDGTPWE
;
A
#
# COMPACT_ATOMS: atom_id res chain seq x y z
N PRO A 1 -10.68 -18.02 -2.56
CA PRO A 1 -11.38 -19.21 -3.12
C PRO A 1 -11.18 -19.39 -4.61
N SER A 2 -11.42 -18.33 -5.44
CA SER A 2 -11.39 -18.50 -6.90
C SER A 2 -10.06 -19.01 -7.45
N PHE A 3 -8.92 -18.52 -6.98
CA PHE A 3 -7.62 -19.05 -7.41
C PHE A 3 -7.42 -20.48 -6.91
N ARG A 4 -7.72 -20.71 -5.64
CA ARG A 4 -7.59 -22.05 -5.05
C ARG A 4 -8.47 -23.08 -5.76
N ASP A 5 -9.73 -22.76 -5.94
CA ASP A 5 -10.73 -23.72 -6.38
C ASP A 5 -10.78 -23.89 -7.92
N VAL A 6 -10.56 -22.80 -8.68
CA VAL A 6 -10.71 -22.79 -10.14
C VAL A 6 -9.38 -22.83 -10.87
N VAL A 7 -8.37 -22.05 -10.42
CA VAL A 7 -7.08 -21.95 -11.13
C VAL A 7 -6.16 -23.09 -10.73
N PHE A 8 -6.00 -23.34 -9.43
CA PHE A 8 -5.11 -24.39 -8.93
C PHE A 8 -5.81 -25.75 -8.78
N GLY A 9 -7.12 -25.77 -8.52
CA GLY A 9 -7.86 -26.98 -8.20
C GLY A 9 -7.34 -27.65 -6.93
N MET A 10 -6.90 -26.87 -5.95
CA MET A 10 -6.27 -27.32 -4.71
C MET A 10 -7.16 -27.07 -3.51
N SER A 11 -7.06 -27.92 -2.50
CA SER A 11 -7.62 -27.69 -1.16
C SER A 11 -6.84 -26.61 -0.40
N ARG A 12 -7.39 -26.13 0.73
CA ARG A 12 -6.69 -25.20 1.63
C ARG A 12 -5.34 -25.77 2.10
N ASP A 13 -5.32 -27.06 2.46
CA ASP A 13 -4.10 -27.73 2.93
C ASP A 13 -3.03 -27.80 1.85
N GLU A 14 -3.40 -28.15 0.62
CA GLU A 14 -2.45 -28.21 -0.50
C GLU A 14 -1.86 -26.83 -0.83
N VAL A 15 -2.67 -25.77 -0.83
CA VAL A 15 -2.18 -24.39 -1.05
C VAL A 15 -1.27 -23.96 0.09
N ARG A 16 -1.61 -24.25 1.36
CA ARG A 16 -0.74 -23.97 2.50
C ARG A 16 0.58 -24.74 2.40
N GLN A 17 0.55 -26.01 2.03
CA GLN A 17 1.75 -26.83 1.83
C GLN A 17 2.64 -26.26 0.73
N LEU A 18 2.06 -25.88 -0.41
CA LEU A 18 2.78 -25.23 -1.51
C LEU A 18 3.52 -23.97 -1.06
N ALA A 19 2.85 -23.08 -0.31
CA ALA A 19 3.46 -21.87 0.21
C ALA A 19 4.62 -22.17 1.17
N VAL A 20 4.43 -23.10 2.12
CA VAL A 20 5.44 -23.48 3.09
C VAL A 20 6.67 -24.13 2.43
N GLU A 21 6.46 -25.01 1.47
CA GLU A 21 7.56 -25.66 0.73
C GLU A 21 8.35 -24.65 -0.10
N SER A 22 7.66 -23.73 -0.78
CA SER A 22 8.30 -22.64 -1.53
C SER A 22 9.17 -21.77 -0.63
N VAL A 23 8.67 -21.38 0.54
CA VAL A 23 9.41 -20.58 1.51
C VAL A 23 10.64 -21.34 2.05
N ARG A 24 10.52 -22.65 2.30
CA ARG A 24 11.66 -23.47 2.72
C ARG A 24 12.75 -23.52 1.65
N GLN A 25 12.37 -23.65 0.37
CA GLN A 25 13.30 -23.61 -0.75
C GLN A 25 14.00 -22.25 -0.86
N ILE A 26 13.24 -21.15 -0.82
CA ILE A 26 13.80 -19.79 -0.83
C ILE A 26 14.79 -19.63 0.33
N ARG A 27 14.41 -20.03 1.54
CA ARG A 27 15.26 -19.93 2.72
C ARG A 27 16.57 -20.72 2.57
N ALA A 28 16.52 -21.90 1.95
CA ALA A 28 17.71 -22.71 1.68
C ALA A 28 18.62 -22.02 0.66
N LEU A 29 18.06 -21.39 -0.39
CA LEU A 29 18.83 -20.61 -1.37
C LEU A 29 19.46 -19.38 -0.72
N CYS A 30 18.72 -18.64 0.11
CA CYS A 30 19.24 -17.49 0.86
C CYS A 30 20.41 -17.88 1.76
N ALA A 31 20.35 -19.05 2.40
CA ALA A 31 21.41 -19.55 3.26
C ALA A 31 22.73 -19.87 2.50
N ALA A 32 22.65 -20.13 1.19
CA ALA A 32 23.81 -20.31 0.34
C ALA A 32 24.53 -18.99 -0.03
N HIS A 33 23.88 -17.84 0.23
CA HIS A 33 24.38 -16.50 -0.07
C HIS A 33 24.38 -15.60 1.18
N PRO A 34 25.23 -15.92 2.17
CA PRO A 34 25.26 -15.20 3.45
C PRO A 34 25.83 -13.78 3.35
N GLU A 35 26.42 -13.42 2.23
CA GLU A 35 26.89 -12.07 1.90
C GLU A 35 25.77 -11.07 1.63
N THR A 36 24.53 -11.56 1.46
CA THR A 36 23.34 -10.74 1.16
C THR A 36 22.38 -10.77 2.34
N GLU A 37 21.88 -9.60 2.73
CA GLU A 37 20.76 -9.49 3.66
C GLU A 37 19.43 -9.78 2.91
N TRP A 38 18.78 -10.89 3.28
CA TRP A 38 17.56 -11.34 2.66
C TRP A 38 16.34 -11.01 3.51
N VAL A 39 15.39 -10.30 2.92
CA VAL A 39 14.06 -10.05 3.48
C VAL A 39 13.03 -10.76 2.62
N LEU A 40 12.20 -11.61 3.21
CA LEU A 40 11.11 -12.27 2.49
C LEU A 40 9.86 -11.42 2.58
N GLU A 41 9.25 -11.20 1.42
CA GLU A 41 7.86 -10.74 1.31
C GLU A 41 6.98 -11.90 0.83
N TYR A 42 5.84 -12.08 1.51
CA TYR A 42 4.81 -13.03 1.14
C TYR A 42 3.50 -12.29 0.87
N SER A 43 2.96 -12.48 -0.33
CA SER A 43 1.71 -11.84 -0.77
C SER A 43 0.67 -12.92 -1.10
N PRO A 44 -0.29 -13.22 -0.20
CA PRO A 44 -1.42 -14.09 -0.51
C PRO A 44 -2.38 -13.35 -1.45
N GLU A 45 -2.23 -13.57 -2.75
CA GLU A 45 -3.05 -12.94 -3.78
C GLU A 45 -4.56 -13.17 -3.56
N LEU A 46 -5.38 -12.20 -3.95
CA LEU A 46 -6.81 -12.15 -3.66
C LEU A 46 -7.14 -12.18 -2.16
N PHE A 47 -6.27 -11.60 -1.31
CA PHE A 47 -6.54 -11.54 0.14
C PHE A 47 -7.93 -10.97 0.43
N SER A 48 -8.30 -9.83 -0.18
CA SER A 48 -9.59 -9.16 0.04
C SER A 48 -10.83 -10.02 -0.29
N ALA A 49 -10.66 -11.12 -1.03
CA ALA A 49 -11.71 -12.08 -1.38
C ALA A 49 -11.48 -13.47 -0.75
N THR A 50 -10.55 -13.58 0.19
CA THR A 50 -10.20 -14.84 0.85
C THR A 50 -10.78 -14.86 2.26
N GLU A 51 -11.12 -16.06 2.74
CA GLU A 51 -11.56 -16.27 4.11
C GLU A 51 -10.45 -15.88 5.08
N LEU A 52 -10.76 -15.02 6.04
CA LEU A 52 -9.77 -14.44 6.96
C LEU A 52 -9.07 -15.49 7.83
N ASP A 53 -9.81 -16.52 8.26
CA ASP A 53 -9.27 -17.65 9.01
C ASP A 53 -8.16 -18.36 8.22
N PHE A 54 -8.41 -18.63 6.95
CA PHE A 54 -7.43 -19.28 6.07
C PHE A 54 -6.26 -18.34 5.73
N ALA A 55 -6.52 -17.06 5.48
CA ALA A 55 -5.48 -16.07 5.23
C ALA A 55 -4.53 -15.96 6.43
N CYS A 56 -5.05 -15.98 7.65
CA CYS A 56 -4.25 -15.96 8.87
C CYS A 56 -3.45 -17.26 9.05
N GLU A 57 -4.10 -18.42 8.89
CA GLU A 57 -3.46 -19.74 9.01
C GLU A 57 -2.26 -19.89 8.06
N ILE A 58 -2.43 -19.55 6.78
CA ILE A 58 -1.34 -19.68 5.80
C ILE A 58 -0.23 -18.66 6.07
N SER A 59 -0.56 -17.45 6.51
CA SER A 59 0.41 -16.41 6.85
C SER A 59 1.27 -16.80 8.05
N ASP A 60 0.66 -17.35 9.09
CA ASP A 60 1.39 -17.87 10.26
C ASP A 60 2.29 -19.06 9.89
N ALA A 61 1.81 -19.98 9.04
CA ALA A 61 2.62 -21.10 8.56
C ALA A 61 3.82 -20.65 7.73
N VAL A 62 3.67 -19.64 6.90
CA VAL A 62 4.75 -19.01 6.12
C VAL A 62 5.74 -18.30 7.05
N ALA A 63 5.27 -17.52 8.02
CA ALA A 63 6.13 -16.84 8.98
C ALA A 63 6.95 -17.83 9.81
N GLU A 64 6.37 -18.95 10.19
CA GLU A 64 7.07 -20.05 10.87
C GLU A 64 8.12 -20.70 9.97
N ALA A 65 7.78 -21.05 8.73
CA ALA A 65 8.70 -21.67 7.77
C ALA A 65 9.89 -20.76 7.43
N TRP A 66 9.68 -19.46 7.33
CA TRP A 66 10.74 -18.46 7.17
C TRP A 66 11.61 -18.34 8.43
N GLY A 67 11.05 -18.62 9.61
CA GLY A 67 11.67 -18.39 10.88
C GLY A 67 11.66 -16.91 11.28
N ALA A 68 10.53 -16.25 11.07
CA ALA A 68 10.34 -14.85 11.42
C ALA A 68 10.51 -14.61 12.91
N THR A 69 11.22 -13.53 13.25
CA THR A 69 11.45 -13.06 14.63
C THR A 69 11.36 -11.52 14.65
N PRO A 70 11.22 -10.88 15.82
CA PRO A 70 11.24 -9.42 15.89
C PRO A 70 12.51 -8.77 15.32
N ALA A 71 13.65 -9.48 15.36
CA ALA A 71 14.93 -9.02 14.78
C ALA A 71 15.07 -9.35 13.28
N ARG A 72 14.27 -10.27 12.76
CA ARG A 72 14.24 -10.68 11.35
C ARG A 72 12.80 -10.84 10.90
N LYS A 73 12.18 -9.73 10.61
CA LYS A 73 10.77 -9.71 10.26
C LYS A 73 10.51 -10.29 8.87
N LEU A 74 9.31 -10.83 8.70
CA LEU A 74 8.69 -11.13 7.41
C LEU A 74 7.84 -9.92 7.00
N ILE A 75 7.85 -9.55 5.72
CA ILE A 75 6.84 -8.66 5.17
C ILE A 75 5.67 -9.55 4.72
N LEU A 76 4.51 -9.34 5.36
CA LEU A 76 3.26 -9.94 4.96
C LEU A 76 2.44 -8.88 4.24
N ASN A 77 2.32 -9.01 2.93
CA ASN A 77 1.60 -8.07 2.09
C ASN A 77 0.19 -8.60 1.80
N LEU A 78 -0.83 -7.86 2.19
CA LEU A 78 -2.24 -8.24 2.07
C LEU A 78 -2.92 -7.43 0.96
N PRO A 79 -2.91 -7.91 -0.31
CA PRO A 79 -3.38 -7.10 -1.42
C PRO A 79 -4.90 -7.07 -1.53
N ALA A 80 -5.45 -5.88 -1.81
CA ALA A 80 -6.72 -5.77 -2.46
C ALA A 80 -6.50 -5.91 -3.98
N THR A 81 -6.24 -7.15 -4.42
CA THR A 81 -5.93 -7.48 -5.83
C THR A 81 -6.96 -6.94 -6.80
N VAL A 82 -8.21 -6.93 -6.38
CA VAL A 82 -9.32 -6.15 -6.96
C VAL A 82 -9.99 -5.41 -5.81
N GLU A 83 -10.32 -4.16 -5.99
CA GLU A 83 -11.05 -3.35 -5.01
C GLU A 83 -12.51 -3.79 -4.94
N MET A 84 -12.81 -4.85 -4.18
CA MET A 84 -14.11 -5.52 -4.15
C MET A 84 -15.10 -4.90 -3.18
N ALA A 85 -14.61 -4.19 -2.16
CA ALA A 85 -15.43 -3.66 -1.06
C ALA A 85 -15.14 -2.17 -0.83
N THR A 86 -15.88 -1.56 0.09
CA THR A 86 -15.60 -0.20 0.55
C THR A 86 -14.33 -0.16 1.40
N PRO A 87 -13.61 0.99 1.47
CA PRO A 87 -12.36 1.13 2.20
C PRO A 87 -12.41 0.67 3.66
N ASN A 88 -13.51 0.95 4.35
CA ASN A 88 -13.70 0.52 5.74
C ASN A 88 -13.76 -1.00 5.89
N VAL A 89 -14.39 -1.71 4.94
CA VAL A 89 -14.44 -3.18 4.98
C VAL A 89 -13.04 -3.78 4.80
N TYR A 90 -12.24 -3.21 3.90
CA TYR A 90 -10.84 -3.61 3.75
C TYR A 90 -10.03 -3.34 5.03
N ALA A 91 -10.21 -2.17 5.63
CA ALA A 91 -9.58 -1.84 6.90
C ALA A 91 -9.99 -2.79 8.04
N ASP A 92 -11.27 -3.17 8.11
CA ASP A 92 -11.75 -4.16 9.08
C ASP A 92 -11.05 -5.53 8.90
N GLN A 93 -10.81 -5.94 7.65
CA GLN A 93 -10.04 -7.16 7.36
C GLN A 93 -8.58 -7.03 7.83
N ILE A 94 -7.94 -5.87 7.62
CA ILE A 94 -6.57 -5.60 8.08
C ILE A 94 -6.49 -5.59 9.60
N GLU A 95 -7.45 -4.93 10.28
CA GLU A 95 -7.51 -4.93 11.75
C GLU A 95 -7.69 -6.35 12.31
N TRP A 96 -8.54 -7.13 11.66
CA TRP A 96 -8.73 -8.52 12.05
C TRP A 96 -7.42 -9.31 11.93
N MET A 97 -6.70 -9.21 10.81
CA MET A 97 -5.39 -9.83 10.64
C MET A 97 -4.37 -9.33 11.66
N HIS A 98 -4.30 -8.00 11.87
CA HIS A 98 -3.42 -7.39 12.87
C HIS A 98 -3.61 -8.01 14.26
N ARG A 99 -4.85 -8.32 14.64
CA ARG A 99 -5.19 -8.85 15.97
C ARG A 99 -5.05 -10.37 16.09
N HIS A 100 -5.08 -11.12 14.99
CA HIS A 100 -5.12 -12.58 15.02
C HIS A 100 -3.81 -13.26 14.59
N LEU A 101 -2.90 -12.57 13.90
CA LEU A 101 -1.60 -13.11 13.55
C LEU A 101 -0.80 -13.49 14.80
N ALA A 102 -0.41 -14.76 14.91
CA ALA A 102 0.25 -15.31 16.10
C ALA A 102 1.65 -14.68 16.34
N ARG A 103 2.31 -14.19 15.28
CA ARG A 103 3.67 -13.61 15.34
C ARG A 103 3.68 -12.14 14.89
N ARG A 104 2.65 -11.37 15.28
CA ARG A 104 2.47 -10.00 14.79
C ARG A 104 3.70 -9.11 14.97
N ASP A 105 4.44 -9.24 16.05
CA ASP A 105 5.68 -8.50 16.34
C ASP A 105 6.85 -8.85 15.41
N SER A 106 6.77 -10.01 14.77
CA SER A 106 7.75 -10.54 13.82
C SER A 106 7.36 -10.29 12.35
N ILE A 107 6.30 -9.51 12.12
CA ILE A 107 5.73 -9.22 10.81
C ILE A 107 5.71 -7.72 10.58
N VAL A 108 6.11 -7.30 9.38
CA VAL A 108 5.74 -6.00 8.80
C VAL A 108 4.45 -6.22 8.02
N LEU A 109 3.33 -5.73 8.56
CA LEU A 109 2.02 -5.86 7.90
C LEU A 109 1.92 -4.81 6.81
N SER A 110 2.03 -5.26 5.56
CA SER A 110 1.96 -4.44 4.36
C SER A 110 0.62 -4.57 3.67
N VAL A 111 0.17 -3.51 3.04
CA VAL A 111 -1.05 -3.52 2.22
C VAL A 111 -0.78 -2.97 0.83
N HIS A 112 -1.51 -3.50 -0.15
CA HIS A 112 -1.34 -3.21 -1.57
C HIS A 112 -2.72 -3.00 -2.22
N PRO A 113 -3.34 -1.81 -2.04
CA PRO A 113 -4.64 -1.53 -2.63
C PRO A 113 -4.54 -1.22 -4.12
N HIS A 114 -5.44 -1.83 -4.92
CA HIS A 114 -5.75 -1.39 -6.28
C HIS A 114 -6.89 -0.36 -6.27
N ASN A 115 -7.12 0.29 -7.41
CA ASN A 115 -7.98 1.46 -7.52
C ASN A 115 -9.23 1.23 -8.41
N ASP A 116 -9.74 0.00 -8.45
CA ASP A 116 -10.86 -0.37 -9.34
C ASP A 116 -12.15 0.43 -9.08
N ARG A 117 -12.35 0.90 -7.86
CA ARG A 117 -13.49 1.73 -7.44
C ARG A 117 -13.13 3.20 -7.23
N GLY A 118 -11.85 3.58 -7.46
CA GLY A 118 -11.35 4.92 -7.21
C GLY A 118 -11.13 5.26 -5.74
N CYS A 119 -11.00 4.27 -4.85
CA CYS A 119 -10.91 4.46 -3.40
C CYS A 119 -9.59 3.96 -2.80
N ALA A 120 -8.57 3.64 -3.60
CA ALA A 120 -7.33 3.03 -3.11
C ALA A 120 -6.61 3.87 -2.05
N VAL A 121 -6.58 5.21 -2.20
CA VAL A 121 -5.98 6.12 -1.20
C VAL A 121 -6.73 6.03 0.13
N ALA A 122 -8.06 6.11 0.09
CA ALA A 122 -8.87 5.99 1.30
C ALA A 122 -8.72 4.60 1.96
N ALA A 123 -8.61 3.54 1.16
CA ALA A 123 -8.36 2.19 1.67
C ALA A 123 -7.00 2.08 2.37
N ALA A 124 -5.96 2.72 1.81
CA ALA A 124 -4.62 2.75 2.41
C ALA A 124 -4.61 3.55 3.72
N GLU A 125 -5.22 4.74 3.76
CA GLU A 125 -5.32 5.56 4.99
C GLU A 125 -6.04 4.80 6.11
N LEU A 126 -7.17 4.18 5.82
CA LEU A 126 -7.92 3.41 6.81
C LEU A 126 -7.17 2.13 7.23
N ALA A 127 -6.42 1.49 6.32
CA ALA A 127 -5.60 0.34 6.66
C ALA A 127 -4.44 0.70 7.62
N LEU A 128 -3.83 1.88 7.47
CA LEU A 128 -2.83 2.39 8.43
C LEU A 128 -3.46 2.57 9.82
N LEU A 129 -4.65 3.16 9.89
CA LEU A 129 -5.39 3.29 11.16
C LEU A 129 -5.78 1.92 11.76
N ALA A 130 -5.97 0.91 10.91
CA ALA A 130 -6.27 -0.47 11.29
C ALA A 130 -5.04 -1.30 11.72
N GLY A 131 -3.84 -0.73 11.66
CA GLY A 131 -2.61 -1.36 12.16
C GLY A 131 -1.67 -1.89 11.08
N ALA A 132 -1.84 -1.49 9.80
CA ALA A 132 -0.81 -1.72 8.80
C ALA A 132 0.45 -0.90 9.11
N ASP A 133 1.62 -1.49 8.85
CA ASP A 133 2.93 -0.85 9.06
C ASP A 133 3.49 -0.25 7.76
N ARG A 134 3.03 -0.72 6.60
CA ARG A 134 3.62 -0.41 5.29
C ARG A 134 2.55 -0.38 4.21
N ILE A 135 2.72 0.52 3.24
CA ILE A 135 1.87 0.60 2.04
C ILE A 135 2.73 0.35 0.81
N GLU A 136 2.20 -0.42 -0.11
CA GLU A 136 2.74 -0.59 -1.47
C GLU A 136 1.83 0.07 -2.47
N GLY A 137 2.42 0.81 -3.40
CA GLY A 137 1.69 1.52 -4.44
C GLY A 137 2.63 2.05 -5.51
N CYS A 138 2.12 2.95 -6.33
CA CYS A 138 2.88 3.54 -7.41
C CYS A 138 2.76 5.07 -7.38
N LEU A 139 3.79 5.75 -7.86
CA LEU A 139 3.71 7.20 -8.07
C LEU A 139 2.58 7.51 -9.05
N PHE A 140 1.71 8.44 -8.65
CA PHE A 140 0.52 8.85 -9.42
C PHE A 140 -0.47 7.71 -9.73
N GLY A 141 -0.42 6.63 -8.94
CA GLY A 141 -1.34 5.50 -9.08
C GLY A 141 -1.14 4.66 -10.35
N ASN A 142 0.02 4.77 -11.03
CA ASN A 142 0.30 3.93 -12.19
C ASN A 142 0.28 2.45 -11.80
N GLY A 143 -0.32 1.60 -12.66
CA GLY A 143 -0.43 0.17 -12.38
C GLY A 143 -1.40 -0.51 -13.33
N GLU A 144 -1.75 -1.74 -13.01
CA GLU A 144 -2.70 -2.51 -13.80
C GLU A 144 -4.11 -1.94 -13.74
N ARG A 145 -4.88 -2.12 -14.78
CA ARG A 145 -6.31 -1.72 -14.91
C ARG A 145 -6.49 -0.23 -14.64
N THR A 146 -7.07 0.11 -13.47
CA THR A 146 -7.32 1.50 -13.01
C THR A 146 -6.17 2.05 -12.16
N GLY A 147 -5.12 1.26 -11.96
CA GLY A 147 -3.95 1.61 -11.17
C GLY A 147 -3.95 1.06 -9.74
N ASN A 148 -2.89 1.39 -9.05
CA ASN A 148 -2.65 1.09 -7.63
C ASN A 148 -2.95 2.32 -6.77
N VAL A 149 -2.80 2.20 -5.46
CA VAL A 149 -2.81 3.38 -4.60
C VAL A 149 -1.75 4.38 -5.05
N ASP A 150 -2.15 5.63 -5.16
CA ASP A 150 -1.27 6.73 -5.50
C ASP A 150 -0.45 7.15 -4.28
N LEU A 151 0.84 6.82 -4.29
CA LEU A 151 1.75 7.13 -3.19
C LEU A 151 2.00 8.63 -3.02
N VAL A 152 1.88 9.43 -4.09
CA VAL A 152 2.04 10.89 -3.98
C VAL A 152 0.87 11.48 -3.19
N THR A 153 -0.35 11.15 -3.59
CA THR A 153 -1.55 11.61 -2.88
C THR A 153 -1.57 11.12 -1.43
N LEU A 154 -1.28 9.83 -1.20
CA LEU A 154 -1.26 9.26 0.14
C LEU A 154 -0.23 9.95 1.05
N ALA A 155 1.00 10.12 0.57
CA ALA A 155 2.07 10.75 1.35
C ALA A 155 1.74 12.21 1.71
N LEU A 156 1.20 12.98 0.77
CA LEU A 156 0.81 14.35 1.02
C LEU A 156 -0.43 14.46 1.91
N ASN A 157 -1.37 13.52 1.83
CA ASN A 157 -2.47 13.43 2.79
C ASN A 157 -1.95 13.22 4.22
N LEU A 158 -1.00 12.29 4.42
CA LEU A 158 -0.36 12.06 5.73
C LEU A 158 0.37 13.32 6.22
N TYR A 159 1.12 13.97 5.33
CA TYR A 159 1.84 15.19 5.65
C TYR A 159 0.91 16.32 6.12
N THR A 160 -0.26 16.49 5.48
CA THR A 160 -1.28 17.47 5.90
C THR A 160 -1.87 17.19 7.29
N GLN A 161 -1.73 15.97 7.78
CA GLN A 161 -2.14 15.57 9.13
C GLN A 161 -0.97 15.60 10.14
N GLY A 162 0.19 16.14 9.73
CA GLY A 162 1.38 16.23 10.58
C GLY A 162 2.17 14.92 10.70
N ILE A 163 1.94 13.96 9.83
CA ILE A 163 2.65 12.68 9.77
C ILE A 163 3.69 12.76 8.65
N ASP A 164 4.98 12.66 9.01
CA ASP A 164 6.05 12.60 8.02
C ASP A 164 6.04 11.21 7.33
N PRO A 165 5.78 11.16 6.01
CA PRO A 165 5.79 9.91 5.26
C PRO A 165 7.21 9.39 4.97
N GLY A 166 8.26 10.12 5.31
CA GLY A 166 9.64 9.80 4.96
C GLY A 166 9.95 9.91 3.47
N LEU A 167 9.15 10.64 2.71
CA LEU A 167 9.29 10.86 1.26
C LEU A 167 9.46 12.35 0.98
N ASP A 168 10.39 12.68 0.10
CA ASP A 168 10.66 14.06 -0.31
C ASP A 168 9.95 14.37 -1.64
N PHE A 169 8.91 15.19 -1.57
CA PHE A 169 8.18 15.72 -2.71
C PHE A 169 8.36 17.26 -2.84
N SER A 170 9.45 17.80 -2.33
CA SER A 170 9.72 19.26 -2.41
C SER A 170 9.86 19.77 -3.84
N ASP A 171 10.33 18.94 -4.77
CA ASP A 171 10.32 19.19 -6.23
C ASP A 171 9.34 18.26 -6.93
N ILE A 172 8.05 18.38 -6.59
CA ILE A 172 6.99 17.50 -7.10
C ILE A 172 6.82 17.61 -8.63
N ASP A 173 7.09 18.78 -9.21
CA ASP A 173 7.03 18.99 -10.65
C ASP A 173 8.07 18.15 -11.40
N ASN A 174 9.26 17.98 -10.84
CA ASN A 174 10.29 17.14 -11.43
C ASN A 174 9.94 15.65 -11.29
N VAL A 175 9.35 15.27 -10.17
CA VAL A 175 8.83 13.89 -9.98
C VAL A 175 7.76 13.59 -11.04
N ALA A 176 6.81 14.52 -11.24
CA ALA A 176 5.74 14.38 -12.22
C ALA A 176 6.30 14.23 -13.64
N ARG A 177 7.18 15.13 -14.07
CA ARG A 177 7.82 15.07 -15.41
C ARG A 177 8.60 13.78 -15.63
N THR A 178 9.30 13.31 -14.59
CA THR A 178 10.06 12.06 -14.67
C THR A 178 9.15 10.87 -14.86
N VAL A 179 8.05 10.78 -14.09
CA VAL A 179 7.09 9.68 -14.22
C VAL A 179 6.40 9.71 -15.59
N GLU A 180 5.95 10.88 -16.05
CA GLU A 180 5.36 11.02 -17.39
C GLU A 180 6.34 10.59 -18.50
N ALA A 181 7.61 10.99 -18.39
CA ALA A 181 8.64 10.59 -19.34
C ALA A 181 8.89 9.08 -19.36
N CYS A 182 8.85 8.42 -18.19
CA CYS A 182 9.06 6.97 -18.07
C CYS A 182 7.84 6.16 -18.51
N THR A 183 6.65 6.58 -18.12
CA THR A 183 5.41 5.82 -18.37
C THR A 183 4.75 6.15 -19.70
N GLN A 184 5.07 7.32 -20.29
CA GLN A 184 4.40 7.90 -21.47
C GLN A 184 2.90 8.13 -21.25
N LEU A 185 2.48 8.27 -19.98
CA LEU A 185 1.11 8.57 -19.59
C LEU A 185 1.07 9.94 -18.91
N PRO A 186 0.20 10.86 -19.35
CA PRO A 186 0.06 12.16 -18.71
C PRO A 186 -0.62 12.04 -17.35
N ILE A 187 -0.16 12.85 -16.39
CA ILE A 187 -0.86 13.02 -15.13
C ILE A 187 -2.13 13.82 -15.36
N HIS A 188 -3.23 13.43 -14.74
CA HIS A 188 -4.50 14.11 -14.93
C HIS A 188 -4.40 15.58 -14.45
N PRO A 189 -4.88 16.58 -15.23
CA PRO A 189 -4.75 18.01 -14.88
C PRO A 189 -5.42 18.39 -13.54
N ARG A 190 -6.30 17.56 -13.01
CA ARG A 190 -6.95 17.72 -11.70
C ARG A 190 -6.44 16.72 -10.66
N HIS A 191 -5.24 16.15 -10.88
CA HIS A 191 -4.64 15.26 -9.89
C HIS A 191 -4.41 16.03 -8.58
N PRO A 192 -4.76 15.46 -7.41
CA PRO A 192 -4.52 16.11 -6.14
C PRO A 192 -3.06 16.54 -5.98
N TYR A 193 -2.86 17.75 -5.47
CA TYR A 193 -1.55 18.39 -5.23
C TYR A 193 -0.71 18.73 -6.46
N VAL A 194 -0.80 18.00 -7.58
CA VAL A 194 0.18 18.03 -8.69
C VAL A 194 -0.40 18.54 -10.00
N GLY A 195 -1.69 18.29 -10.26
CA GLY A 195 -2.31 18.63 -11.54
C GLY A 195 -2.25 20.13 -11.84
N ASP A 196 -2.07 20.51 -13.11
CA ASP A 196 -1.95 21.90 -13.57
C ASP A 196 -3.08 22.82 -13.11
N LEU A 197 -4.26 22.28 -12.83
CA LEU A 197 -5.44 23.02 -12.39
C LEU A 197 -5.58 23.16 -10.87
N VAL A 198 -4.69 22.55 -10.07
CA VAL A 198 -4.77 22.57 -8.59
C VAL A 198 -4.71 24.02 -8.06
N PHE A 199 -3.92 24.87 -8.69
CA PHE A 199 -3.77 26.27 -8.29
C PHE A 199 -4.70 27.24 -9.05
N THR A 200 -5.69 26.71 -9.77
CA THR A 200 -6.60 27.52 -10.61
C THR A 200 -7.89 27.84 -9.86
N ALA A 201 -8.16 29.10 -9.66
CA ALA A 201 -9.46 29.59 -9.16
C ALA A 201 -10.16 30.39 -10.26
N PHE A 202 -11.46 30.13 -10.48
CA PHE A 202 -12.27 30.79 -11.52
C PHE A 202 -13.13 31.93 -10.98
N SER A 203 -13.38 31.99 -9.69
CA SER A 203 -14.14 33.03 -9.02
C SER A 203 -13.22 34.18 -8.56
N GLY A 204 -13.58 35.42 -8.86
CA GLY A 204 -12.82 36.59 -8.44
C GLY A 204 -12.68 36.72 -6.91
N SER A 205 -13.70 36.35 -6.16
CA SER A 205 -13.65 36.33 -4.69
C SER A 205 -12.66 35.30 -4.16
N HIS A 206 -12.58 34.11 -4.79
CA HIS A 206 -11.61 33.07 -4.41
C HIS A 206 -10.18 33.51 -4.77
N GLN A 207 -9.98 34.10 -5.95
CA GLN A 207 -8.67 34.61 -6.35
C GLN A 207 -8.16 35.70 -5.38
N ASP A 208 -9.02 36.62 -4.94
CA ASP A 208 -8.68 37.67 -3.97
C ASP A 208 -8.34 37.05 -2.60
N ALA A 209 -9.13 36.06 -2.15
CA ALA A 209 -8.85 35.35 -0.89
C ALA A 209 -7.51 34.61 -0.92
N ILE A 210 -7.24 33.86 -2.00
CA ILE A 210 -5.96 33.17 -2.20
C ILE A 210 -4.79 34.15 -2.19
N LYS A 211 -4.89 35.25 -2.93
CA LYS A 211 -3.86 36.30 -2.96
C LYS A 211 -3.59 36.88 -1.56
N LYS A 212 -4.63 37.20 -0.80
CA LYS A 212 -4.52 37.71 0.56
C LYS A 212 -3.91 36.66 1.50
N GLY A 213 -4.35 35.41 1.42
CA GLY A 213 -3.82 34.29 2.21
C GLY A 213 -2.31 34.06 1.96
N LEU A 214 -1.91 33.97 0.69
CA LEU A 214 -0.50 33.83 0.33
C LEU A 214 0.35 35.02 0.76
N SER A 215 -0.17 36.25 0.68
CA SER A 215 0.54 37.45 1.12
C SER A 215 0.69 37.57 2.65
N ALA A 216 -0.21 36.94 3.40
CA ALA A 216 -0.19 36.93 4.86
C ALA A 216 0.60 35.72 5.43
N ARG A 217 1.00 34.77 4.59
CA ARG A 217 1.72 33.57 5.01
C ARG A 217 3.11 33.93 5.53
N THR A 218 3.47 33.35 6.67
CA THR A 218 4.82 33.45 7.28
C THR A 218 5.37 32.03 7.49
N ASP A 219 6.71 31.94 7.63
CA ASP A 219 7.33 30.65 7.97
C ASP A 219 6.77 30.12 9.30
N GLY A 220 6.36 28.86 9.31
CA GLY A 220 5.72 28.22 10.46
C GLY A 220 4.19 28.43 10.55
N THR A 221 3.55 29.05 9.56
CA THR A 221 2.08 29.05 9.48
C THR A 221 1.59 27.62 9.33
N PRO A 222 0.63 27.14 10.18
CA PRO A 222 0.04 25.84 10.02
C PRO A 222 -0.57 25.67 8.63
N TRP A 223 -0.58 24.41 8.14
CA TRP A 223 -1.29 24.08 6.93
C TRP A 223 -2.81 24.15 7.18
N GLU A 224 -3.53 24.93 6.38
CA GLU A 224 -5.00 25.00 6.34
C GLU A 224 -5.49 24.94 4.88
#